data_53bda23b07a9075fbc4a1b3002de1136
#
_entry.id   53bda23b07a9075fbc4a1b3002de1136
#
_cell.length_a   1.000
_cell.length_b   1.000
_cell.length_c   1.000
_cell.angle_alpha   90.00
_cell.angle_beta   90.00
_cell.angle_gamma   90.00
#
_symmetry.space_group_name_H-M   'P 1'
#
loop_
_entity.id
_entity.type
_entity.pdbx_description
1 polymer ?
#
loop_
_entity_poly.entity_id
_entity_poly.type
_entity_poly.pdbx_seq_one_letter_code
_entity_poly.pdbx_strand_id
1 'polypeptide(L)'
;MATIRTGRAYAEERDAADPLAGFRDRFVRDDESLIYLDGNSLGPLPAATEARIAEVVRQEWGAGLVRSWASWIELPGRAGDLVGRHLVGAAPGQVAVCDSTTINLYKLACAALDARPGRDVIVTDDDNFPTDRYVLAGIAAQRGCELRLISTDMDEGISEDALRAAVDERAALVSLSHVAYRSGALADMAKITGIAHEAGALMLWDLCHSVGAVPVGLDAAGADLAIGCTYKYVNAGPGAPAFLYVRSELADGLRQPVWGWFGQHDQFAMGPGYDPAAGIGKFLTGTPPIIGIAAVEEGARLLGEAGLSRLRAKGVALTELLIALADEWLAPHGFAVASPRDSARRGSHVCLRHPDAWQISQALIGAGVIGDYRAPDRLRLGPAPIITRFTDVWDALQTVRRIAGDRSYASLAARRSRVT
;
A
#
# COMPACT_ATOMS: atom_id res chain seq x y z
N MET A 1 -13.25 -23.66 -11.87
CA MET A 1 -13.81 -22.41 -11.31
C MET A 1 -15.32 -22.44 -11.42
N ALA A 2 -16.07 -22.09 -10.36
CA ALA A 2 -17.52 -21.93 -10.48
C ALA A 2 -17.80 -20.72 -11.38
N THR A 3 -18.80 -20.84 -12.27
CA THR A 3 -19.20 -19.73 -13.15
C THR A 3 -19.72 -18.58 -12.30
N ILE A 4 -19.11 -17.40 -12.41
CA ILE A 4 -19.57 -16.19 -11.72
C ILE A 4 -20.86 -15.73 -12.39
N ARG A 5 -21.92 -15.59 -11.58
CA ARG A 5 -23.20 -15.08 -12.06
C ARG A 5 -23.21 -13.56 -11.90
N THR A 6 -23.67 -12.85 -12.92
CA THR A 6 -23.67 -11.39 -13.01
C THR A 6 -24.98 -10.73 -12.56
N GLY A 7 -25.96 -11.53 -12.15
CA GLY A 7 -27.23 -11.04 -11.60
C GLY A 7 -27.10 -10.47 -10.18
N ARG A 8 -27.91 -9.48 -9.83
CA ARG A 8 -27.90 -8.83 -8.50
C ARG A 8 -28.15 -9.83 -7.36
N ALA A 9 -29.02 -10.80 -7.58
CA ALA A 9 -29.28 -11.87 -6.61
C ALA A 9 -28.02 -12.66 -6.21
N TYR A 10 -27.06 -12.83 -7.13
CA TYR A 10 -25.78 -13.45 -6.80
C TYR A 10 -24.95 -12.58 -5.83
N ALA A 11 -24.92 -11.24 -6.04
CA ALA A 11 -24.23 -10.35 -5.15
C ALA A 11 -24.86 -10.34 -3.74
N GLU A 12 -26.21 -10.37 -3.67
CA GLU A 12 -26.96 -10.48 -2.41
C GLU A 12 -26.69 -11.81 -1.67
N GLU A 13 -26.66 -12.92 -2.41
CA GLU A 13 -26.29 -14.24 -1.87
C GLU A 13 -24.86 -14.22 -1.28
N ARG A 14 -23.92 -13.56 -1.98
CA ARG A 14 -22.54 -13.42 -1.52
C ARG A 14 -22.41 -12.53 -0.29
N ASP A 15 -23.18 -11.45 -0.20
CA ASP A 15 -23.21 -10.58 0.98
C ASP A 15 -23.80 -11.31 2.20
N ALA A 16 -24.85 -12.09 2.01
CA ALA A 16 -25.46 -12.88 3.07
C ALA A 16 -24.52 -13.97 3.62
N ALA A 17 -23.60 -14.46 2.80
CA ALA A 17 -22.62 -15.48 3.18
C ALA A 17 -21.24 -14.90 3.58
N ASP A 18 -21.10 -13.57 3.67
CA ASP A 18 -19.81 -12.92 3.92
C ASP A 18 -19.39 -13.03 5.39
N PRO A 19 -18.29 -13.75 5.71
CA PRO A 19 -17.80 -13.87 7.08
C PRO A 19 -17.23 -12.55 7.64
N LEU A 20 -17.05 -11.54 6.81
CA LEU A 20 -16.57 -10.21 7.18
C LEU A 20 -17.69 -9.16 7.29
N ALA A 21 -18.96 -9.53 7.06
CA ALA A 21 -20.08 -8.58 7.04
C ALA A 21 -20.15 -7.70 8.30
N GLY A 22 -19.97 -8.29 9.49
CA GLY A 22 -20.01 -7.56 10.77
C GLY A 22 -18.88 -6.54 10.98
N PHE A 23 -17.80 -6.59 10.20
CA PHE A 23 -16.73 -5.59 10.30
C PHE A 23 -17.15 -4.23 9.70
N ARG A 24 -18.11 -4.21 8.77
CA ARG A 24 -18.61 -2.98 8.16
C ARG A 24 -19.17 -2.01 9.21
N ASP A 25 -19.82 -2.51 10.25
CA ASP A 25 -20.43 -1.71 11.31
C ASP A 25 -19.40 -1.12 12.29
N ARG A 26 -18.14 -1.50 12.15
CA ARG A 26 -17.02 -0.95 12.93
C ARG A 26 -16.40 0.30 12.31
N PHE A 27 -16.95 0.80 11.20
CA PHE A 27 -16.51 2.01 10.52
C PHE A 27 -17.53 3.13 10.65
N VAL A 28 -17.05 4.37 10.74
CA VAL A 28 -17.89 5.56 10.68
C VAL A 28 -18.40 5.73 9.25
N ARG A 29 -19.73 5.76 9.08
CA ARG A 29 -20.39 5.87 7.78
C ARG A 29 -21.64 6.73 7.93
N ASP A 30 -21.53 8.00 7.56
CA ASP A 30 -22.64 8.97 7.66
C ASP A 30 -23.57 8.92 6.45
N ASP A 31 -23.10 8.39 5.31
CA ASP A 31 -23.87 8.23 4.07
C ASP A 31 -23.86 6.75 3.63
N GLU A 32 -24.98 6.08 3.86
CA GLU A 32 -25.19 4.69 3.46
C GLU A 32 -25.34 4.50 1.94
N SER A 33 -25.65 5.58 1.21
CA SER A 33 -25.83 5.55 -0.25
C SER A 33 -24.50 5.66 -1.00
N LEU A 34 -23.42 6.10 -0.34
CA LEU A 34 -22.11 6.25 -0.94
C LEU A 34 -21.49 4.87 -1.20
N ILE A 35 -21.14 4.61 -2.45
CA ILE A 35 -20.37 3.42 -2.84
C ILE A 35 -18.90 3.80 -2.94
N TYR A 36 -18.09 3.32 -1.99
CA TYR A 36 -16.67 3.65 -1.91
C TYR A 36 -15.78 2.51 -2.42
N LEU A 37 -15.17 2.72 -3.59
CA LEU A 37 -14.26 1.79 -4.27
C LEU A 37 -12.86 2.41 -4.48
N ASP A 38 -12.40 3.19 -3.51
CA ASP A 38 -11.08 3.83 -3.53
C ASP A 38 -10.27 3.57 -2.23
N GLY A 39 -10.46 2.40 -1.62
CA GLY A 39 -9.71 1.96 -0.44
C GLY A 39 -8.20 1.82 -0.68
N ASN A 40 -7.80 1.72 -1.94
CA ASN A 40 -6.42 1.73 -2.38
C ASN A 40 -5.79 3.14 -2.46
N SER A 41 -6.55 4.21 -2.22
CA SER A 41 -6.05 5.60 -2.10
C SER A 41 -6.18 6.12 -0.68
N LEU A 42 -7.32 5.89 -0.01
CA LEU A 42 -7.55 6.23 1.39
C LEU A 42 -8.48 5.20 2.02
N GLY A 43 -8.11 4.66 3.15
CA GLY A 43 -8.98 3.77 3.94
C GLY A 43 -10.05 4.56 4.70
N PRO A 44 -11.26 3.99 4.87
CA PRO A 44 -12.31 4.60 5.67
C PRO A 44 -11.97 4.61 7.17
N LEU A 45 -12.63 5.48 7.94
CA LEU A 45 -12.38 5.69 9.37
C LEU A 45 -12.96 4.55 10.23
N PRO A 46 -12.13 3.76 10.94
CA PRO A 46 -12.64 2.86 11.97
C PRO A 46 -13.12 3.64 13.20
N ALA A 47 -14.25 3.29 13.78
CA ALA A 47 -14.79 3.95 14.97
C ALA A 47 -13.84 3.82 16.19
N ALA A 48 -13.11 2.68 16.30
CA ALA A 48 -12.11 2.50 17.33
C ALA A 48 -10.93 3.50 17.18
N THR A 49 -10.54 3.84 15.95
CA THR A 49 -9.49 4.83 15.68
C THR A 49 -9.91 6.22 16.13
N GLU A 50 -11.16 6.63 15.86
CA GLU A 50 -11.69 7.91 16.35
C GLU A 50 -11.64 7.99 17.87
N ALA A 51 -12.14 6.95 18.57
CA ALA A 51 -12.12 6.87 20.02
C ALA A 51 -10.68 6.92 20.59
N ARG A 52 -9.75 6.17 19.99
CA ARG A 52 -8.35 6.13 20.42
C ARG A 52 -7.63 7.48 20.24
N ILE A 53 -7.86 8.17 19.13
CA ILE A 53 -7.32 9.51 18.90
C ILE A 53 -7.87 10.50 19.94
N ALA A 54 -9.17 10.45 20.23
CA ALA A 54 -9.78 11.29 21.25
C ALA A 54 -9.16 11.03 22.64
N GLU A 55 -8.88 9.78 22.98
CA GLU A 55 -8.18 9.40 24.23
C GLU A 55 -6.76 9.97 24.27
N VAL A 56 -5.97 9.78 23.21
CA VAL A 56 -4.60 10.34 23.12
C VAL A 56 -4.63 11.85 23.34
N VAL A 57 -5.54 12.55 22.68
CA VAL A 57 -5.63 14.00 22.78
C VAL A 57 -6.05 14.46 24.18
N ARG A 58 -7.06 13.84 24.77
CA ARG A 58 -7.64 14.31 26.05
C ARG A 58 -6.88 13.80 27.26
N GLN A 59 -6.53 12.50 27.30
CA GLN A 59 -5.96 11.88 28.48
C GLN A 59 -4.44 11.92 28.45
N GLU A 60 -3.84 11.46 27.35
CA GLU A 60 -2.39 11.34 27.31
C GLU A 60 -1.73 12.70 27.11
N TRP A 61 -2.16 13.47 26.10
CA TRP A 61 -1.62 14.81 25.87
C TRP A 61 -2.21 15.82 26.85
N GLY A 62 -3.53 15.98 26.92
CA GLY A 62 -4.17 17.01 27.73
C GLY A 62 -3.92 16.87 29.23
N ALA A 63 -4.12 15.69 29.82
CA ALA A 63 -3.94 15.44 31.25
C ALA A 63 -2.54 14.90 31.60
N GLY A 64 -1.97 14.04 30.75
CA GLY A 64 -0.67 13.38 30.98
C GLY A 64 0.50 14.30 30.75
N LEU A 65 0.44 15.16 29.70
CA LEU A 65 1.53 16.05 29.28
C LEU A 65 2.85 15.26 29.08
N VAL A 66 3.97 15.79 29.54
CA VAL A 66 5.30 15.17 29.42
C VAL A 66 5.40 13.79 30.06
N ARG A 67 4.54 13.47 31.04
CA ARG A 67 4.54 12.16 31.71
C ARG A 67 4.14 11.02 30.77
N SER A 68 3.40 11.30 29.71
CA SER A 68 2.95 10.30 28.72
C SER A 68 4.09 9.75 27.86
N TRP A 69 5.25 10.37 27.88
CA TRP A 69 6.45 9.82 27.25
C TRP A 69 6.84 8.45 27.77
N ALA A 70 6.50 8.11 29.00
CA ALA A 70 6.72 6.77 29.56
C ALA A 70 6.07 5.64 28.73
N SER A 71 4.97 5.95 28.01
CA SER A 71 4.28 5.01 27.12
C SER A 71 4.53 5.31 25.64
N TRP A 72 4.79 6.54 25.28
CA TRP A 72 4.94 6.94 23.88
C TRP A 72 6.29 6.55 23.26
N ILE A 73 7.32 6.42 24.07
CA ILE A 73 8.67 6.11 23.60
C ILE A 73 8.72 4.75 22.88
N GLU A 74 7.93 3.79 23.34
CA GLU A 74 7.85 2.44 22.77
C GLU A 74 6.84 2.32 21.60
N LEU A 75 6.03 3.37 21.38
CA LEU A 75 4.90 3.29 20.47
C LEU A 75 5.30 2.97 19.02
N PRO A 76 6.39 3.52 18.43
CA PRO A 76 6.83 3.18 17.08
C PRO A 76 7.14 1.70 16.87
N GLY A 77 7.84 1.08 17.83
CA GLY A 77 8.18 -0.34 17.80
C GLY A 77 6.96 -1.23 18.05
N ARG A 78 6.14 -0.90 19.06
CA ARG A 78 4.92 -1.65 19.38
C ARG A 78 3.92 -1.67 18.22
N ALA A 79 3.69 -0.53 17.57
CA ALA A 79 2.86 -0.46 16.36
C ALA A 79 3.51 -1.23 15.20
N GLY A 80 4.84 -1.16 15.09
CA GLY A 80 5.62 -1.93 14.13
C GLY A 80 5.43 -3.44 14.29
N ASP A 81 5.47 -3.95 15.52
CA ASP A 81 5.27 -5.38 15.81
C ASP A 81 3.84 -5.85 15.48
N LEU A 82 2.83 -4.98 15.64
CA LEU A 82 1.46 -5.29 15.19
C LEU A 82 1.37 -5.37 13.67
N VAL A 83 1.96 -4.42 12.95
CA VAL A 83 2.05 -4.46 11.48
C VAL A 83 2.83 -5.69 11.03
N GLY A 84 3.99 -5.97 11.64
CA GLY A 84 4.82 -7.14 11.36
C GLY A 84 4.04 -8.43 11.46
N ARG A 85 3.45 -8.67 12.64
CA ARG A 85 2.73 -9.91 12.96
C ARG A 85 1.47 -10.11 12.12
N HIS A 86 0.65 -9.08 11.99
CA HIS A 86 -0.70 -9.22 11.42
C HIS A 86 -0.76 -8.99 9.92
N LEU A 87 0.14 -8.17 9.36
CA LEU A 87 -0.03 -7.65 8.01
C LEU A 87 1.09 -8.01 7.03
N VAL A 88 2.34 -8.11 7.49
CA VAL A 88 3.48 -8.28 6.56
C VAL A 88 4.32 -9.54 6.79
N GLY A 89 4.01 -10.34 7.80
CA GLY A 89 4.70 -11.62 8.06
C GLY A 89 6.17 -11.41 8.46
N ALA A 90 6.41 -10.48 9.39
CA ALA A 90 7.71 -10.18 9.96
C ALA A 90 7.74 -10.50 11.45
N ALA A 91 8.87 -11.01 11.95
CA ALA A 91 9.12 -11.26 13.36
C ALA A 91 9.17 -9.93 14.16
N PRO A 92 8.92 -9.98 15.50
CA PRO A 92 9.05 -8.80 16.34
C PRO A 92 10.42 -8.12 16.23
N GLY A 93 10.45 -6.80 16.30
CA GLY A 93 11.68 -5.99 16.25
C GLY A 93 12.23 -5.75 14.84
N GLN A 94 11.53 -6.16 13.77
CA GLN A 94 11.94 -5.93 12.39
C GLN A 94 11.15 -4.78 11.71
N VAL A 95 10.08 -4.30 12.32
CA VAL A 95 9.23 -3.23 11.77
C VAL A 95 9.17 -2.06 12.72
N ALA A 96 9.24 -0.85 12.19
CA ALA A 96 8.96 0.37 12.95
C ALA A 96 7.99 1.27 12.17
N VAL A 97 7.07 1.91 12.90
CA VAL A 97 6.15 2.91 12.32
C VAL A 97 6.73 4.30 12.54
N CYS A 98 7.14 4.94 11.45
CA CYS A 98 7.79 6.25 11.49
C CYS A 98 7.71 6.96 10.15
N ASP A 99 7.93 8.25 10.16
CA ASP A 99 8.10 9.11 8.99
C ASP A 99 7.01 8.92 7.90
N SER A 100 7.31 9.29 6.68
CA SER A 100 6.51 9.00 5.48
C SER A 100 7.17 7.91 4.64
N THR A 101 6.41 7.29 3.73
CA THR A 101 6.93 6.33 2.75
C THR A 101 8.14 6.89 2.00
N THR A 102 8.07 8.16 1.57
CA THR A 102 9.17 8.85 0.87
C THR A 102 10.47 8.87 1.70
N ILE A 103 10.38 9.25 2.97
CA ILE A 103 11.55 9.34 3.86
C ILE A 103 12.06 7.94 4.22
N ASN A 104 11.18 6.98 4.47
CA ASN A 104 11.57 5.60 4.73
C ASN A 104 12.27 4.98 3.53
N LEU A 105 11.78 5.21 2.30
CA LEU A 105 12.45 4.79 1.07
C LEU A 105 13.86 5.38 0.97
N TYR A 106 13.98 6.70 1.19
CA TYR A 106 15.28 7.37 1.16
C TYR A 106 16.27 6.77 2.15
N LYS A 107 15.85 6.56 3.41
CA LYS A 107 16.69 5.98 4.47
C LYS A 107 17.18 4.58 4.10
N LEU A 108 16.25 3.72 3.67
CA LEU A 108 16.57 2.32 3.36
C LEU A 108 17.41 2.18 2.08
N ALA A 109 17.10 2.95 1.03
CA ALA A 109 17.85 2.92 -0.21
C ALA A 109 19.31 3.41 -0.01
N CYS A 110 19.50 4.48 0.76
CA CYS A 110 20.84 4.94 1.13
C CYS A 110 21.61 3.90 1.95
N ALA A 111 20.96 3.29 2.94
CA ALA A 111 21.57 2.26 3.76
C ALA A 111 21.95 1.01 2.95
N ALA A 112 21.12 0.63 1.97
CA ALA A 112 21.39 -0.47 1.06
C ALA A 112 22.63 -0.23 0.18
N LEU A 113 22.76 0.98 -0.37
CA LEU A 113 23.92 1.38 -1.17
C LEU A 113 25.21 1.35 -0.32
N ASP A 114 25.17 1.88 0.89
CA ASP A 114 26.32 1.88 1.80
C ASP A 114 26.74 0.45 2.22
N ALA A 115 25.79 -0.48 2.28
CA ALA A 115 26.04 -1.88 2.59
C ALA A 115 26.57 -2.71 1.40
N ARG A 116 26.65 -2.13 0.21
CA ARG A 116 27.14 -2.79 -1.02
C ARG A 116 28.28 -1.99 -1.67
N PRO A 117 29.41 -1.78 -0.97
CA PRO A 117 30.54 -1.01 -1.49
C PRO A 117 31.04 -1.59 -2.81
N GLY A 118 31.34 -0.73 -3.77
CA GLY A 118 31.78 -1.10 -5.11
C GLY A 118 30.66 -1.43 -6.09
N ARG A 119 29.38 -1.38 -5.66
CA ARG A 119 28.21 -1.50 -6.53
C ARG A 119 27.55 -0.14 -6.66
N ASP A 120 27.22 0.23 -7.88
CA ASP A 120 26.78 1.60 -8.22
C ASP A 120 25.51 1.67 -9.07
N VAL A 121 24.73 0.57 -9.12
CA VAL A 121 23.46 0.52 -9.87
C VAL A 121 22.29 0.33 -8.93
N ILE A 122 21.26 1.18 -9.09
CA ILE A 122 19.93 1.03 -8.52
C ILE A 122 18.99 0.58 -9.63
N VAL A 123 18.26 -0.51 -9.43
CA VAL A 123 17.30 -1.04 -10.41
C VAL A 123 15.89 -0.81 -9.91
N THR A 124 15.03 -0.25 -10.75
CA THR A 124 13.58 -0.10 -10.54
C THR A 124 12.85 -0.18 -11.87
N ASP A 125 11.52 -0.09 -11.88
CA ASP A 125 10.75 -0.11 -13.12
C ASP A 125 10.19 1.27 -13.52
N ASP A 126 9.91 1.44 -14.82
CA ASP A 126 9.44 2.71 -15.39
C ASP A 126 7.95 3.01 -15.08
N ASP A 127 7.19 2.01 -14.60
CA ASP A 127 5.81 2.16 -14.12
C ASP A 127 5.69 2.17 -12.59
N ASN A 128 6.80 2.11 -11.85
CA ASN A 128 6.78 2.23 -10.40
C ASN A 128 6.18 3.57 -9.97
N PHE A 129 5.65 3.62 -8.73
CA PHE A 129 5.02 4.84 -8.23
C PHE A 129 5.95 6.05 -8.37
N PRO A 130 5.47 7.20 -8.89
CA PRO A 130 6.34 8.32 -9.24
C PRO A 130 7.27 8.78 -8.12
N THR A 131 6.80 8.79 -6.86
CA THR A 131 7.64 9.17 -5.72
C THR A 131 8.84 8.27 -5.55
N ASP A 132 8.68 6.96 -5.72
CA ASP A 132 9.78 6.01 -5.58
C ASP A 132 10.87 6.28 -6.62
N ARG A 133 10.46 6.46 -7.87
CA ARG A 133 11.38 6.84 -8.96
C ARG A 133 12.08 8.19 -8.68
N TYR A 134 11.35 9.19 -8.14
CA TYR A 134 11.95 10.50 -7.81
C TYR A 134 12.98 10.40 -6.70
N VAL A 135 12.69 9.65 -5.64
CA VAL A 135 13.63 9.43 -4.52
C VAL A 135 14.87 8.69 -5.02
N LEU A 136 14.69 7.58 -5.76
CA LEU A 136 15.80 6.80 -6.29
C LEU A 136 16.65 7.60 -7.29
N ALA A 137 16.02 8.40 -8.16
CA ALA A 137 16.72 9.31 -9.07
C ALA A 137 17.52 10.39 -8.32
N GLY A 138 16.93 10.95 -7.24
CA GLY A 138 17.61 11.91 -6.38
C GLY A 138 18.85 11.33 -5.70
N ILE A 139 18.73 10.10 -5.16
CA ILE A 139 19.84 9.37 -4.55
C ILE A 139 20.93 9.07 -5.61
N ALA A 140 20.53 8.57 -6.78
CA ALA A 140 21.48 8.26 -7.87
C ALA A 140 22.28 9.51 -8.28
N ALA A 141 21.61 10.64 -8.45
CA ALA A 141 22.27 11.91 -8.79
C ALA A 141 23.24 12.39 -7.68
N GLN A 142 22.85 12.26 -6.40
CA GLN A 142 23.68 12.69 -5.28
C GLN A 142 24.93 11.82 -5.07
N ARG A 143 24.83 10.50 -5.38
CA ARG A 143 25.86 9.51 -5.11
C ARG A 143 26.69 9.12 -6.35
N GLY A 144 26.30 9.61 -7.54
CA GLY A 144 26.95 9.24 -8.80
C GLY A 144 26.65 7.79 -9.21
N CYS A 145 25.49 7.25 -8.80
CA CYS A 145 25.01 5.92 -9.17
C CYS A 145 24.21 5.94 -10.47
N GLU A 146 24.18 4.81 -11.16
CA GLU A 146 23.25 4.57 -12.28
C GLU A 146 21.85 4.25 -11.73
N LEU A 147 20.79 4.90 -12.23
CA LEU A 147 19.42 4.45 -12.06
C LEU A 147 19.00 3.70 -13.32
N ARG A 148 18.83 2.40 -13.21
CA ARG A 148 18.44 1.51 -14.30
C ARG A 148 16.94 1.26 -14.23
N LEU A 149 16.22 1.65 -15.29
CA LEU A 149 14.78 1.48 -15.39
C LEU A 149 14.45 0.24 -16.24
N ILE A 150 13.68 -0.68 -15.68
CA ILE A 150 13.11 -1.80 -16.41
C ILE A 150 11.85 -1.32 -17.11
N SER A 151 11.73 -1.59 -18.41
CA SER A 151 10.47 -1.34 -19.12
C SER A 151 9.44 -2.38 -18.73
N THR A 152 8.31 -1.92 -18.23
CA THR A 152 7.26 -2.75 -17.63
C THR A 152 5.96 -2.64 -18.39
N ASP A 153 5.28 -3.77 -18.61
CA ASP A 153 3.92 -3.75 -19.13
C ASP A 153 2.98 -3.13 -18.09
N MET A 154 2.33 -2.05 -18.49
CA MET A 154 1.49 -1.24 -17.61
C MET A 154 0.29 -2.01 -17.03
N ASP A 155 -0.20 -3.06 -17.72
CA ASP A 155 -1.36 -3.84 -17.33
C ASP A 155 -0.98 -5.14 -16.61
N GLU A 156 0.18 -5.75 -16.97
CA GLU A 156 0.65 -7.04 -16.44
C GLU A 156 1.71 -6.91 -15.34
N GLY A 157 2.35 -5.74 -15.21
CA GLY A 157 3.39 -5.48 -14.21
C GLY A 157 4.77 -6.03 -14.62
N ILE A 158 5.68 -6.09 -13.65
CA ILE A 158 7.07 -6.51 -13.85
C ILE A 158 7.16 -7.99 -14.25
N SER A 159 7.99 -8.31 -15.25
CA SER A 159 8.34 -9.69 -15.60
C SER A 159 9.66 -10.12 -14.98
N GLU A 160 9.77 -11.41 -14.59
CA GLU A 160 10.99 -11.99 -14.04
C GLU A 160 12.15 -11.92 -15.07
N ASP A 161 11.87 -12.15 -16.34
CA ASP A 161 12.87 -12.10 -17.41
C ASP A 161 13.43 -10.69 -17.61
N ALA A 162 12.56 -9.67 -17.56
CA ALA A 162 12.99 -8.27 -17.66
C ALA A 162 13.87 -7.86 -16.47
N LEU A 163 13.55 -8.35 -15.26
CA LEU A 163 14.39 -8.13 -14.09
C LEU A 163 15.73 -8.84 -14.23
N ARG A 164 15.75 -10.12 -14.63
CA ARG A 164 17.02 -10.87 -14.85
C ARG A 164 17.93 -10.21 -15.87
N ALA A 165 17.35 -9.61 -16.91
CA ALA A 165 18.12 -8.87 -17.92
C ALA A 165 18.66 -7.53 -17.40
N ALA A 166 18.06 -6.96 -16.36
CA ALA A 166 18.41 -5.65 -15.83
C ALA A 166 19.39 -5.70 -14.63
N VAL A 167 19.50 -6.83 -13.93
CA VAL A 167 20.40 -6.99 -12.78
C VAL A 167 21.73 -7.62 -13.19
N ASP A 168 22.82 -7.10 -12.64
CA ASP A 168 24.17 -7.61 -12.83
C ASP A 168 24.98 -7.44 -11.53
N GLU A 169 26.28 -7.74 -11.57
CA GLU A 169 27.19 -7.60 -10.43
C GLU A 169 27.37 -6.16 -9.94
N ARG A 170 26.97 -5.16 -10.71
CA ARG A 170 26.98 -3.76 -10.30
C ARG A 170 25.73 -3.36 -9.52
N ALA A 171 24.66 -4.16 -9.58
CA ALA A 171 23.43 -3.84 -8.86
C ALA A 171 23.62 -3.89 -7.34
N ALA A 172 23.45 -2.75 -6.69
CA ALA A 172 23.47 -2.63 -5.22
C ALA A 172 22.08 -2.84 -4.62
N LEU A 173 21.06 -2.35 -5.32
CA LEU A 173 19.68 -2.29 -4.86
C LEU A 173 18.70 -2.55 -6.01
N VAL A 174 17.72 -3.42 -5.76
CA VAL A 174 16.49 -3.55 -6.54
C VAL A 174 15.36 -3.01 -5.69
N SER A 175 14.58 -2.06 -6.21
CA SER A 175 13.43 -1.46 -5.51
C SER A 175 12.18 -1.51 -6.39
N LEU A 176 11.16 -2.27 -5.98
CA LEU A 176 9.95 -2.53 -6.76
C LEU A 176 8.70 -2.51 -5.86
N SER A 177 7.56 -2.18 -6.46
CA SER A 177 6.26 -2.34 -5.80
C SER A 177 5.81 -3.80 -5.83
N HIS A 178 5.37 -4.33 -4.68
CA HIS A 178 4.78 -5.68 -4.59
C HIS A 178 3.43 -5.75 -5.33
N VAL A 179 2.62 -4.70 -5.22
CA VAL A 179 1.40 -4.53 -6.02
C VAL A 179 1.52 -3.22 -6.80
N ALA A 180 1.52 -3.32 -8.13
CA ALA A 180 1.59 -2.17 -9.01
C ALA A 180 0.41 -1.22 -8.78
N TYR A 181 0.69 0.07 -8.57
CA TYR A 181 -0.33 1.06 -8.17
C TYR A 181 -1.38 1.30 -9.26
N ARG A 182 -1.02 1.12 -10.52
CA ARG A 182 -1.91 1.33 -11.66
C ARG A 182 -2.76 0.10 -11.91
N SER A 183 -2.16 -1.00 -12.33
CA SER A 183 -2.90 -2.20 -12.75
C SER A 183 -3.35 -3.12 -11.61
N GLY A 184 -2.76 -3.00 -10.42
CA GLY A 184 -2.95 -3.99 -9.38
C GLY A 184 -2.17 -5.28 -9.60
N ALA A 185 -1.25 -5.33 -10.56
CA ALA A 185 -0.41 -6.51 -10.79
C ALA A 185 0.39 -6.85 -9.53
N LEU A 186 0.30 -8.11 -9.12
CA LEU A 186 0.96 -8.67 -7.93
C LEU A 186 2.21 -9.44 -8.36
N ALA A 187 3.38 -8.98 -7.90
CA ALA A 187 4.66 -9.62 -8.15
C ALA A 187 4.86 -10.86 -7.25
N ASP A 188 5.55 -11.88 -7.76
CA ASP A 188 6.00 -13.01 -6.94
C ASP A 188 7.20 -12.58 -6.10
N MET A 189 6.92 -12.22 -4.83
CA MET A 189 7.90 -11.64 -3.92
C MET A 189 9.12 -12.54 -3.74
N ALA A 190 8.91 -13.85 -3.55
CA ALA A 190 10.03 -14.77 -3.29
C ALA A 190 10.93 -14.94 -4.51
N LYS A 191 10.35 -15.08 -5.71
CA LYS A 191 11.12 -15.22 -6.94
C LYS A 191 11.89 -13.95 -7.29
N ILE A 192 11.22 -12.79 -7.21
CA ILE A 192 11.85 -11.49 -7.50
C ILE A 192 12.99 -11.20 -6.50
N THR A 193 12.76 -11.47 -5.21
CA THR A 193 13.83 -11.36 -4.19
C THR A 193 14.99 -12.28 -4.50
N GLY A 194 14.72 -13.54 -4.90
CA GLY A 194 15.74 -14.49 -5.31
C GLY A 194 16.59 -14.00 -6.49
N ILE A 195 15.98 -13.41 -7.52
CA ILE A 195 16.70 -12.84 -8.67
C ILE A 195 17.62 -11.69 -8.23
N ALA A 196 17.16 -10.80 -7.35
CA ALA A 196 18.01 -9.74 -6.81
C ALA A 196 19.23 -10.31 -6.04
N HIS A 197 18.99 -11.35 -5.22
CA HIS A 197 20.04 -12.01 -4.44
C HIS A 197 21.04 -12.79 -5.31
N GLU A 198 20.60 -13.45 -6.38
CA GLU A 198 21.47 -14.11 -7.35
C GLU A 198 22.49 -13.13 -7.95
N ALA A 199 22.09 -11.87 -8.17
CA ALA A 199 22.98 -10.80 -8.61
C ALA A 199 23.79 -10.15 -7.46
N GLY A 200 23.50 -10.51 -6.19
CA GLY A 200 24.13 -9.96 -4.98
C GLY A 200 23.58 -8.58 -4.56
N ALA A 201 22.48 -8.12 -5.15
CA ALA A 201 21.79 -6.89 -4.77
C ALA A 201 20.92 -7.12 -3.53
N LEU A 202 20.63 -6.03 -2.79
CA LEU A 202 19.56 -6.02 -1.79
C LEU A 202 18.20 -5.75 -2.45
N MET A 203 17.13 -6.35 -1.90
CA MET A 203 15.77 -6.13 -2.35
C MET A 203 15.00 -5.21 -1.39
N LEU A 204 14.41 -4.14 -1.90
CA LEU A 204 13.53 -3.23 -1.18
C LEU A 204 12.13 -3.26 -1.80
N TRP A 205 11.14 -3.66 -1.02
CA TRP A 205 9.75 -3.74 -1.46
C TRP A 205 8.93 -2.52 -1.03
N ASP A 206 8.20 -1.90 -1.97
CA ASP A 206 7.07 -1.02 -1.63
C ASP A 206 5.79 -1.85 -1.45
N LEU A 207 5.21 -1.80 -0.26
CA LEU A 207 4.01 -2.54 0.15
C LEU A 207 2.76 -1.66 0.21
N CYS A 208 2.80 -0.43 -0.31
CA CYS A 208 1.71 0.55 -0.16
C CYS A 208 0.35 0.07 -0.68
N HIS A 209 0.31 -0.84 -1.65
CA HIS A 209 -0.91 -1.44 -2.18
C HIS A 209 -1.10 -2.90 -1.77
N SER A 210 -0.17 -3.46 -1.00
CA SER A 210 -0.21 -4.85 -0.53
C SER A 210 -0.68 -4.96 0.90
N VAL A 211 -0.12 -4.12 1.80
CA VAL A 211 -0.37 -4.20 3.24
C VAL A 211 -1.85 -4.03 3.56
N GLY A 212 -2.42 -5.00 4.27
CA GLY A 212 -3.84 -5.02 4.61
C GLY A 212 -4.79 -5.54 3.51
N ALA A 213 -4.30 -5.80 2.29
CA ALA A 213 -5.12 -6.24 1.15
C ALA A 213 -4.73 -7.63 0.63
N VAL A 214 -3.43 -7.93 0.59
CA VAL A 214 -2.91 -9.24 0.15
C VAL A 214 -1.96 -9.81 1.19
N PRO A 215 -1.85 -11.14 1.30
CA PRO A 215 -0.83 -11.75 2.13
C PRO A 215 0.57 -11.31 1.71
N VAL A 216 1.33 -10.83 2.68
CA VAL A 216 2.74 -10.51 2.56
C VAL A 216 3.48 -11.44 3.53
N GLY A 217 4.59 -11.99 3.13
CA GLY A 217 5.40 -12.87 3.98
C GLY A 217 6.86 -12.47 3.85
N LEU A 218 7.24 -11.32 4.42
CA LEU A 218 8.59 -10.76 4.25
C LEU A 218 9.68 -11.73 4.67
N ASP A 219 9.56 -12.31 5.87
CA ASP A 219 10.54 -13.27 6.38
C ASP A 219 10.58 -14.54 5.51
N ALA A 220 9.41 -15.06 5.15
CA ALA A 220 9.28 -16.27 4.35
C ALA A 220 9.81 -16.09 2.91
N ALA A 221 9.69 -14.89 2.35
CA ALA A 221 10.21 -14.55 1.03
C ALA A 221 11.70 -14.15 1.05
N GLY A 222 12.32 -14.06 2.23
CA GLY A 222 13.70 -13.62 2.39
C GLY A 222 13.90 -12.14 2.01
N ALA A 223 12.86 -11.31 2.08
CA ALA A 223 12.97 -9.90 1.76
C ALA A 223 13.98 -9.19 2.69
N ASP A 224 14.77 -8.28 2.14
CA ASP A 224 15.80 -7.57 2.91
C ASP A 224 15.21 -6.32 3.60
N LEU A 225 14.48 -5.53 2.83
CA LEU A 225 13.96 -4.22 3.21
C LEU A 225 12.53 -4.08 2.67
N ALA A 226 11.68 -3.35 3.40
CA ALA A 226 10.39 -2.94 2.86
C ALA A 226 9.93 -1.62 3.47
N ILE A 227 9.05 -0.95 2.75
CA ILE A 227 8.31 0.22 3.18
C ILE A 227 6.83 0.04 2.89
N GLY A 228 5.97 0.79 3.56
CA GLY A 228 4.56 0.84 3.20
C GLY A 228 3.82 1.96 3.90
N CYS A 229 2.81 2.52 3.26
CA CYS A 229 1.92 3.50 3.87
C CYS A 229 0.82 2.81 4.68
N THR A 230 0.25 3.52 5.64
CA THR A 230 -0.77 2.99 6.54
C THR A 230 -2.16 3.62 6.33
N TYR A 231 -2.26 4.69 5.54
CA TYR A 231 -3.51 5.42 5.32
C TYR A 231 -4.45 4.79 4.29
N LYS A 232 -3.99 3.78 3.53
CA LYS A 232 -4.81 3.05 2.55
C LYS A 232 -5.55 1.90 3.24
N TYR A 233 -5.32 0.66 2.85
CA TYR A 233 -6.01 -0.51 3.39
C TYR A 233 -5.82 -0.74 4.90
N VAL A 234 -4.77 -0.15 5.53
CA VAL A 234 -4.60 -0.22 7.00
C VAL A 234 -5.52 0.75 7.74
N ASN A 235 -6.18 1.69 7.04
CA ASN A 235 -7.21 2.59 7.58
C ASN A 235 -6.74 3.52 8.70
N ALA A 236 -5.44 3.89 8.71
CA ALA A 236 -4.89 4.74 9.77
C ALA A 236 -5.15 6.25 9.57
N GLY A 237 -5.83 6.63 8.48
CA GLY A 237 -6.25 8.00 8.21
C GLY A 237 -5.22 8.84 7.42
N PRO A 238 -5.66 10.02 6.94
CA PRO A 238 -4.85 10.86 6.07
C PRO A 238 -3.60 11.36 6.78
N GLY A 239 -2.44 11.24 6.10
CA GLY A 239 -1.15 11.66 6.66
C GLY A 239 -0.61 10.76 7.78
N ALA A 240 -1.22 9.60 8.03
CA ALA A 240 -0.68 8.63 8.99
C ALA A 240 0.77 8.23 8.63
N PRO A 241 1.63 8.02 9.65
CA PRO A 241 3.01 7.63 9.43
C PRO A 241 3.11 6.30 8.68
N ALA A 242 4.14 6.17 7.88
CA ALA A 242 4.47 4.93 7.18
C ALA A 242 5.13 3.92 8.14
N PHE A 243 5.40 2.73 7.63
CA PHE A 243 6.30 1.79 8.31
C PHE A 243 7.49 1.46 7.42
N LEU A 244 8.56 1.01 8.04
CA LEU A 244 9.70 0.36 7.40
C LEU A 244 9.97 -0.98 8.05
N TYR A 245 10.53 -1.90 7.26
CA TYR A 245 10.99 -3.22 7.68
C TYR A 245 12.46 -3.37 7.30
N VAL A 246 13.22 -3.95 8.20
CA VAL A 246 14.60 -4.38 7.97
C VAL A 246 14.74 -5.80 8.51
N ARG A 247 15.21 -6.74 7.67
CA ARG A 247 15.50 -8.10 8.10
C ARG A 247 16.54 -8.10 9.22
N SER A 248 16.30 -8.86 10.28
CA SER A 248 17.10 -8.83 11.52
C SER A 248 18.59 -9.00 11.28
N GLU A 249 18.99 -9.92 10.38
CA GLU A 249 20.40 -10.22 10.08
C GLU A 249 21.12 -9.04 9.42
N LEU A 250 20.39 -8.12 8.81
CA LEU A 250 20.95 -6.93 8.16
C LEU A 250 20.99 -5.71 9.09
N ALA A 251 20.12 -5.68 10.10
CA ALA A 251 19.88 -4.47 10.89
C ALA A 251 21.14 -3.88 11.50
N ASP A 252 22.05 -4.72 12.01
CA ASP A 252 23.28 -4.22 12.66
C ASP A 252 24.29 -3.66 11.66
N GLY A 253 24.34 -4.19 10.45
CA GLY A 253 25.25 -3.74 9.38
C GLY A 253 24.78 -2.51 8.62
N LEU A 254 23.49 -2.19 8.68
CA LEU A 254 22.92 -1.06 7.95
C LEU A 254 23.01 0.25 8.74
N ARG A 255 23.26 1.34 8.01
CA ARG A 255 23.32 2.70 8.55
C ARG A 255 22.48 3.62 7.67
N GLN A 256 21.41 4.20 8.25
CA GLN A 256 20.57 5.16 7.55
C GLN A 256 21.17 6.59 7.66
N PRO A 257 20.94 7.48 6.67
CA PRO A 257 21.63 8.78 6.59
C PRO A 257 21.03 9.88 7.48
N VAL A 258 19.82 9.73 8.02
CA VAL A 258 19.12 10.75 8.78
C VAL A 258 19.22 10.43 10.28
N TRP A 259 20.33 10.79 10.89
CA TRP A 259 20.58 10.55 12.31
C TRP A 259 19.75 11.52 13.16
N GLY A 260 18.95 10.97 14.04
CA GLY A 260 18.08 11.73 14.91
C GLY A 260 18.11 11.20 16.34
N TRP A 261 17.66 12.01 17.27
CA TRP A 261 17.75 11.71 18.69
C TRP A 261 16.94 10.46 19.09
N PHE A 262 15.87 10.11 18.35
CA PHE A 262 15.08 8.89 18.58
C PHE A 262 15.77 7.60 18.07
N GLY A 263 16.72 7.74 17.15
CA GLY A 263 17.59 6.65 16.70
C GLY A 263 18.85 6.44 17.55
N GLN A 264 19.04 7.27 18.58
CA GLN A 264 20.15 7.19 19.53
C GLN A 264 19.92 6.07 20.55
N HIS A 265 20.99 5.39 20.97
CA HIS A 265 20.93 4.31 21.96
C HIS A 265 20.35 4.79 23.30
N ASP A 266 20.90 5.85 23.87
CA ASP A 266 20.33 6.56 25.01
C ASP A 266 19.86 7.95 24.57
N GLN A 267 18.55 8.07 24.32
CA GLN A 267 17.91 9.26 23.78
C GLN A 267 18.04 10.47 24.72
N PHE A 268 18.17 10.24 26.02
CA PHE A 268 18.21 11.31 27.03
C PHE A 268 19.63 11.64 27.54
N ALA A 269 20.65 10.91 27.09
CA ALA A 269 22.02 11.24 27.40
C ALA A 269 22.44 12.61 26.85
N MET A 270 21.81 13.07 25.75
CA MET A 270 22.08 14.38 25.12
C MET A 270 23.56 14.67 24.88
N GLY A 271 24.35 13.60 24.65
CA GLY A 271 25.80 13.68 24.43
C GLY A 271 26.16 14.25 23.06
N PRO A 272 27.42 14.61 22.83
CA PRO A 272 27.88 15.26 21.59
C PRO A 272 28.02 14.29 20.41
N GLY A 273 28.04 12.99 20.65
CA GLY A 273 28.22 11.94 19.64
C GLY A 273 26.91 11.20 19.35
N TYR A 274 26.82 10.64 18.16
CA TYR A 274 25.73 9.75 17.80
C TYR A 274 26.15 8.29 17.97
N ASP A 275 25.49 7.60 18.88
CA ASP A 275 25.61 6.17 19.13
C ASP A 275 24.27 5.50 18.76
N PRO A 276 24.17 4.82 17.60
CA PRO A 276 22.88 4.33 17.10
C PRO A 276 22.30 3.23 17.99
N ALA A 277 20.97 3.27 18.18
CA ALA A 277 20.22 2.20 18.82
C ALA A 277 20.43 0.85 18.10
N ALA A 278 20.21 -0.25 18.80
CA ALA A 278 20.26 -1.59 18.21
C ALA A 278 19.04 -1.86 17.31
N GLY A 279 19.17 -2.79 16.38
CA GLY A 279 18.09 -3.30 15.55
C GLY A 279 17.35 -2.21 14.78
N ILE A 280 16.01 -2.32 14.74
CA ILE A 280 15.15 -1.39 13.98
C ILE A 280 15.12 0.02 14.58
N GLY A 281 15.44 0.18 15.86
CA GLY A 281 15.40 1.47 16.57
C GLY A 281 16.27 2.55 15.92
N LYS A 282 17.43 2.18 15.37
CA LYS A 282 18.33 3.12 14.68
C LYS A 282 17.73 3.79 13.43
N PHE A 283 16.63 3.25 12.91
CA PHE A 283 15.93 3.81 11.75
C PHE A 283 14.90 4.88 12.15
N LEU A 284 14.65 5.08 13.44
CA LEU A 284 13.89 6.22 13.92
C LEU A 284 14.73 7.51 13.78
N THR A 285 14.04 8.64 13.64
CA THR A 285 14.67 9.94 13.39
C THR A 285 14.34 10.95 14.48
N GLY A 286 13.35 11.78 14.29
CA GLY A 286 12.87 12.76 15.25
C GLY A 286 11.78 12.21 16.17
N THR A 287 11.13 13.11 16.87
CA THR A 287 9.96 12.83 17.71
C THR A 287 8.87 12.11 16.92
N PRO A 288 8.42 10.93 17.35
CA PRO A 288 7.42 10.17 16.62
C PRO A 288 6.05 10.88 16.59
N PRO A 289 5.29 10.75 15.50
CA PRO A 289 3.94 11.34 15.38
C PRO A 289 2.91 10.49 16.14
N ILE A 290 2.84 10.66 17.45
CA ILE A 290 2.10 9.81 18.41
C ILE A 290 0.64 9.58 17.99
N ILE A 291 -0.10 10.65 17.65
CA ILE A 291 -1.51 10.55 17.25
C ILE A 291 -1.68 9.64 16.02
N GLY A 292 -0.82 9.82 15.01
CA GLY A 292 -0.87 9.00 13.81
C GLY A 292 -0.48 7.55 14.07
N ILE A 293 0.52 7.29 14.93
CA ILE A 293 0.93 5.92 15.27
C ILE A 293 -0.17 5.19 16.07
N ALA A 294 -0.88 5.88 16.95
CA ALA A 294 -2.02 5.31 17.66
C ALA A 294 -3.12 4.86 16.69
N ALA A 295 -3.35 5.62 15.61
CA ALA A 295 -4.28 5.22 14.55
C ALA A 295 -3.78 3.98 13.77
N VAL A 296 -2.47 3.86 13.54
CA VAL A 296 -1.88 2.66 12.92
C VAL A 296 -2.08 1.42 13.78
N GLU A 297 -1.90 1.53 15.11
CA GLU A 297 -2.16 0.41 16.04
C GLU A 297 -3.60 -0.12 15.89
N GLU A 298 -4.59 0.79 15.87
CA GLU A 298 -6.01 0.40 15.76
C GLU A 298 -6.31 -0.25 14.39
N GLY A 299 -5.80 0.32 13.31
CA GLY A 299 -5.94 -0.27 11.97
C GLY A 299 -5.31 -1.66 11.87
N ALA A 300 -4.10 -1.84 12.41
CA ALA A 300 -3.41 -3.13 12.40
C ALA A 300 -4.14 -4.19 13.26
N ARG A 301 -4.68 -3.81 14.43
CA ARG A 301 -5.50 -4.70 15.26
C ARG A 301 -6.78 -5.12 14.54
N LEU A 302 -7.51 -4.16 13.96
CA LEU A 302 -8.75 -4.41 13.24
C LEU A 302 -8.56 -5.41 12.10
N LEU A 303 -7.51 -5.23 11.28
CA LEU A 303 -7.19 -6.13 10.19
C LEU A 303 -6.69 -7.49 10.69
N GLY A 304 -5.95 -7.52 11.80
CA GLY A 304 -5.52 -8.76 12.48
C GLY A 304 -6.71 -9.60 12.94
N GLU A 305 -7.73 -8.97 13.53
CA GLU A 305 -8.99 -9.63 13.92
C GLU A 305 -9.77 -10.12 12.69
N ALA A 306 -9.86 -9.31 11.64
CA ALA A 306 -10.47 -9.70 10.38
C ALA A 306 -9.76 -10.91 9.76
N GLY A 307 -8.46 -10.97 9.87
CA GLY A 307 -7.60 -12.03 9.34
C GLY A 307 -7.30 -11.86 7.86
N LEU A 308 -6.02 -11.75 7.54
CA LEU A 308 -5.55 -11.42 6.19
C LEU A 308 -5.98 -12.43 5.12
N SER A 309 -6.07 -13.72 5.48
CA SER A 309 -6.55 -14.76 4.56
C SER A 309 -8.01 -14.57 4.17
N ARG A 310 -8.89 -14.18 5.14
CA ARG A 310 -10.31 -13.87 4.87
C ARG A 310 -10.45 -12.61 4.03
N LEU A 311 -9.66 -11.56 4.34
CA LEU A 311 -9.62 -10.33 3.55
C LEU A 311 -9.20 -10.62 2.11
N ARG A 312 -8.15 -11.43 1.92
CA ARG A 312 -7.68 -11.84 0.59
C ARG A 312 -8.74 -12.62 -0.17
N ALA A 313 -9.38 -13.61 0.46
CA ALA A 313 -10.41 -14.43 -0.18
C ALA A 313 -11.58 -13.55 -0.67
N LYS A 314 -12.04 -12.62 0.16
CA LYS A 314 -13.10 -11.67 -0.21
C LYS A 314 -12.62 -10.69 -1.28
N GLY A 315 -11.40 -10.14 -1.18
CA GLY A 315 -10.83 -9.24 -2.19
C GLY A 315 -10.73 -9.88 -3.57
N VAL A 316 -10.31 -11.14 -3.64
CA VAL A 316 -10.34 -11.93 -4.88
C VAL A 316 -11.77 -12.04 -5.41
N ALA A 317 -12.72 -12.45 -4.57
CA ALA A 317 -14.11 -12.64 -5.01
C ALA A 317 -14.78 -11.33 -5.50
N LEU A 318 -14.48 -10.19 -4.84
CA LEU A 318 -14.96 -8.86 -5.27
C LEU A 318 -14.37 -8.45 -6.62
N THR A 319 -13.05 -8.65 -6.81
CA THR A 319 -12.38 -8.30 -8.07
C THR A 319 -12.76 -9.25 -9.22
N GLU A 320 -13.02 -10.52 -8.95
CA GLU A 320 -13.56 -11.45 -9.94
C GLU A 320 -14.98 -11.05 -10.39
N LEU A 321 -15.86 -10.68 -9.45
CA LEU A 321 -17.19 -10.15 -9.78
C LEU A 321 -17.09 -8.89 -10.64
N LEU A 322 -16.21 -7.96 -10.26
CA LEU A 322 -15.97 -6.71 -10.99
C LEU A 322 -15.54 -7.00 -12.44
N ILE A 323 -14.59 -7.91 -12.64
CA ILE A 323 -14.11 -8.29 -13.98
C ILE A 323 -15.21 -8.95 -14.79
N ALA A 324 -15.99 -9.88 -14.21
CA ALA A 324 -17.08 -10.54 -14.90
C ALA A 324 -18.17 -9.54 -15.36
N LEU A 325 -18.54 -8.60 -14.49
CA LEU A 325 -19.47 -7.53 -14.83
C LEU A 325 -18.91 -6.59 -15.90
N ALA A 326 -17.62 -6.25 -15.83
CA ALA A 326 -16.97 -5.41 -16.83
C ALA A 326 -16.96 -6.09 -18.21
N ASP A 327 -16.64 -7.36 -18.27
CA ASP A 327 -16.63 -8.14 -19.54
C ASP A 327 -18.02 -8.21 -20.15
N GLU A 328 -19.06 -8.49 -19.35
CA GLU A 328 -20.41 -8.64 -19.86
C GLU A 328 -21.07 -7.31 -20.22
N TRP A 329 -20.89 -6.28 -19.38
CA TRP A 329 -21.66 -5.05 -19.48
C TRP A 329 -20.92 -3.89 -20.12
N LEU A 330 -19.60 -3.81 -19.94
CA LEU A 330 -18.84 -2.63 -20.30
C LEU A 330 -18.02 -2.79 -21.58
N ALA A 331 -17.68 -4.03 -21.97
CA ALA A 331 -16.97 -4.28 -23.22
C ALA A 331 -17.71 -3.72 -24.45
N PRO A 332 -19.07 -3.80 -24.56
CA PRO A 332 -19.82 -3.19 -25.66
C PRO A 332 -19.71 -1.65 -25.70
N HIS A 333 -19.30 -1.03 -24.58
CA HIS A 333 -19.13 0.43 -24.46
C HIS A 333 -17.64 0.87 -24.58
N GLY A 334 -16.76 -0.03 -25.03
CA GLY A 334 -15.35 0.31 -25.31
C GLY A 334 -14.41 0.15 -24.12
N PHE A 335 -14.86 -0.40 -22.99
CA PHE A 335 -13.98 -0.72 -21.88
C PHE A 335 -13.22 -2.02 -22.12
N ALA A 336 -12.00 -2.06 -21.57
CA ALA A 336 -11.21 -3.29 -21.46
C ALA A 336 -10.61 -3.38 -20.05
N VAL A 337 -10.53 -4.60 -19.52
CA VAL A 337 -9.83 -4.86 -18.25
C VAL A 337 -8.34 -4.66 -18.48
N ALA A 338 -7.73 -3.81 -17.66
CA ALA A 338 -6.32 -3.39 -17.68
C ALA A 338 -5.64 -3.77 -16.36
N SER A 339 -5.83 -5.01 -15.96
CA SER A 339 -5.28 -5.66 -14.78
C SER A 339 -5.11 -7.15 -15.06
N PRO A 340 -4.16 -7.84 -14.41
CA PRO A 340 -4.02 -9.28 -14.55
C PRO A 340 -5.33 -10.01 -14.23
N ARG A 341 -5.74 -10.91 -15.13
CA ARG A 341 -6.96 -11.69 -14.95
C ARG A 341 -6.80 -12.82 -13.94
N ASP A 342 -5.60 -13.38 -13.85
CA ASP A 342 -5.28 -14.38 -12.83
C ASP A 342 -5.29 -13.73 -11.45
N SER A 343 -6.17 -14.20 -10.56
CA SER A 343 -6.26 -13.71 -9.19
C SER A 343 -4.99 -13.93 -8.37
N ALA A 344 -4.15 -14.90 -8.72
CA ALA A 344 -2.84 -15.11 -8.10
C ALA A 344 -1.83 -13.99 -8.45
N ARG A 345 -2.06 -13.31 -9.58
CA ARG A 345 -1.23 -12.21 -10.08
C ARG A 345 -1.89 -10.83 -9.92
N ARG A 346 -2.95 -10.72 -9.15
CA ARG A 346 -3.70 -9.47 -8.96
C ARG A 346 -3.88 -9.15 -7.47
N GLY A 347 -3.70 -7.89 -7.12
CA GLY A 347 -3.98 -7.33 -5.78
C GLY A 347 -5.48 -7.19 -5.51
N SER A 348 -5.88 -6.10 -4.82
CA SER A 348 -7.27 -5.86 -4.41
C SER A 348 -7.96 -4.73 -5.20
N HIS A 349 -7.40 -4.30 -6.32
CA HIS A 349 -8.04 -3.32 -7.21
C HIS A 349 -7.97 -3.78 -8.67
N VAL A 350 -8.86 -3.23 -9.49
CA VAL A 350 -8.95 -3.49 -10.93
C VAL A 350 -8.99 -2.16 -11.66
N CYS A 351 -8.25 -2.06 -12.76
CA CYS A 351 -8.33 -0.98 -13.71
C CYS A 351 -9.14 -1.36 -14.93
N LEU A 352 -9.99 -0.46 -15.37
CA LEU A 352 -10.73 -0.53 -16.61
C LEU A 352 -10.21 0.57 -17.55
N ARG A 353 -9.72 0.19 -18.72
CA ARG A 353 -9.24 1.11 -19.74
C ARG A 353 -10.40 1.65 -20.56
N HIS A 354 -10.47 2.98 -20.72
CA HIS A 354 -11.39 3.67 -21.62
C HIS A 354 -10.82 5.03 -22.00
N PRO A 355 -10.90 5.49 -23.28
CA PRO A 355 -10.36 6.79 -23.68
C PRO A 355 -10.90 7.96 -22.85
N ASP A 356 -12.16 7.91 -22.45
CA ASP A 356 -12.83 8.95 -21.65
C ASP A 356 -12.86 8.62 -20.14
N ALA A 357 -11.94 7.79 -19.65
CA ALA A 357 -11.92 7.33 -18.24
C ALA A 357 -11.94 8.47 -17.22
N TRP A 358 -11.34 9.61 -17.55
CA TRP A 358 -11.38 10.81 -16.69
C TRP A 358 -12.81 11.35 -16.53
N GLN A 359 -13.51 11.63 -17.65
CA GLN A 359 -14.88 12.16 -17.59
C GLN A 359 -15.83 11.17 -16.95
N ILE A 360 -15.66 9.87 -17.21
CA ILE A 360 -16.45 8.80 -16.60
C ILE A 360 -16.22 8.75 -15.09
N SER A 361 -14.97 8.89 -14.60
CA SER A 361 -14.70 8.94 -13.18
C SER A 361 -15.40 10.14 -12.49
N GLN A 362 -15.41 11.31 -13.14
CA GLN A 362 -16.11 12.49 -12.63
C GLN A 362 -17.63 12.29 -12.61
N ALA A 363 -18.20 11.65 -13.64
CA ALA A 363 -19.64 11.31 -13.67
C ALA A 363 -20.01 10.30 -12.57
N LEU A 364 -19.14 9.34 -12.27
CA LEU A 364 -19.31 8.37 -11.19
C LEU A 364 -19.33 9.07 -9.82
N ILE A 365 -18.37 9.95 -9.56
CA ILE A 365 -18.31 10.74 -8.31
C ILE A 365 -19.61 11.51 -8.14
N GLY A 366 -20.10 12.17 -9.20
CA GLY A 366 -21.40 12.88 -9.19
C GLY A 366 -22.61 11.97 -8.96
N ALA A 367 -22.47 10.66 -9.21
CA ALA A 367 -23.50 9.64 -8.96
C ALA A 367 -23.32 8.89 -7.63
N GLY A 368 -22.41 9.33 -6.75
CA GLY A 368 -22.16 8.72 -5.45
C GLY A 368 -21.33 7.44 -5.50
N VAL A 369 -20.61 7.19 -6.60
CA VAL A 369 -19.68 6.05 -6.73
C VAL A 369 -18.25 6.60 -6.79
N ILE A 370 -17.46 6.31 -5.78
CA ILE A 370 -16.09 6.80 -5.65
C ILE A 370 -15.10 5.74 -6.09
N GLY A 371 -14.45 6.00 -7.20
CA GLY A 371 -13.22 5.35 -7.67
C GLY A 371 -12.27 6.45 -8.11
N ASP A 372 -11.12 6.12 -8.68
CA ASP A 372 -10.18 7.13 -9.14
C ASP A 372 -9.74 6.94 -10.60
N TYR A 373 -9.10 7.96 -11.12
CA TYR A 373 -8.51 7.96 -12.45
C TYR A 373 -6.99 7.85 -12.38
N ARG A 374 -6.41 7.01 -13.22
CA ARG A 374 -4.97 6.94 -13.45
C ARG A 374 -4.64 7.14 -14.93
N ALA A 375 -3.74 8.07 -15.19
CA ALA A 375 -3.26 8.32 -16.56
C ALA A 375 -2.62 7.03 -17.14
N PRO A 376 -2.74 6.82 -18.49
CA PRO A 376 -3.34 7.75 -19.45
C PRO A 376 -4.88 7.67 -19.54
N ASP A 377 -5.51 6.51 -19.26
CA ASP A 377 -6.89 6.17 -19.62
C ASP A 377 -7.49 5.10 -18.71
N ARG A 378 -7.14 5.08 -17.43
CA ARG A 378 -7.55 4.05 -16.47
C ARG A 378 -8.59 4.59 -15.46
N LEU A 379 -9.78 3.96 -15.43
CA LEU A 379 -10.69 4.01 -14.29
C LEU A 379 -10.27 2.92 -13.31
N ARG A 380 -9.80 3.30 -12.13
CA ARG A 380 -9.35 2.35 -11.10
C ARG A 380 -10.40 2.21 -10.02
N LEU A 381 -10.78 0.96 -9.73
CA LEU A 381 -11.77 0.59 -8.73
C LEU A 381 -11.11 -0.36 -7.71
N GLY A 382 -10.96 0.14 -6.49
CA GLY A 382 -10.27 -0.56 -5.40
C GLY A 382 -11.18 -0.85 -4.21
N PRO A 383 -11.95 -1.94 -4.25
CA PRO A 383 -12.73 -2.36 -3.10
C PRO A 383 -11.84 -2.60 -1.90
N ALA A 384 -12.28 -2.14 -0.72
CA ALA A 384 -11.68 -2.48 0.57
C ALA A 384 -12.39 -3.71 1.14
N PRO A 385 -11.78 -4.91 1.15
CA PRO A 385 -12.48 -6.16 1.48
C PRO A 385 -13.17 -6.16 2.85
N ILE A 386 -12.65 -5.36 3.78
CA ILE A 386 -13.21 -5.29 5.15
C ILE A 386 -14.58 -4.62 5.20
N ILE A 387 -14.91 -3.72 4.25
CA ILE A 387 -16.17 -2.96 4.26
C ILE A 387 -17.00 -3.10 3.00
N THR A 388 -16.37 -3.35 1.84
CA THR A 388 -17.07 -3.38 0.55
C THR A 388 -17.94 -4.62 0.45
N ARG A 389 -19.22 -4.43 0.06
CA ARG A 389 -20.16 -5.52 -0.23
C ARG A 389 -20.08 -5.93 -1.71
N PHE A 390 -20.54 -7.12 -2.01
CA PHE A 390 -20.69 -7.56 -3.40
C PHE A 390 -21.77 -6.75 -4.13
N THR A 391 -22.82 -6.34 -3.42
CA THR A 391 -23.84 -5.41 -3.93
C THR A 391 -23.27 -4.03 -4.24
N ASP A 392 -22.30 -3.52 -3.46
CA ASP A 392 -21.62 -2.25 -3.78
C ASP A 392 -20.89 -2.33 -5.12
N VAL A 393 -20.20 -3.45 -5.41
CA VAL A 393 -19.53 -3.68 -6.70
C VAL A 393 -20.56 -3.77 -7.82
N TRP A 394 -21.66 -4.51 -7.62
CA TRP A 394 -22.71 -4.67 -8.62
C TRP A 394 -23.37 -3.33 -8.96
N ASP A 395 -23.79 -2.56 -7.96
CA ASP A 395 -24.46 -1.26 -8.11
C ASP A 395 -23.50 -0.22 -8.76
N ALA A 396 -22.19 -0.26 -8.41
CA ALA A 396 -21.18 0.56 -9.06
C ALA A 396 -21.06 0.27 -10.55
N LEU A 397 -20.91 -1.01 -10.94
CA LEU A 397 -20.76 -1.39 -12.34
C LEU A 397 -22.06 -1.14 -13.16
N GLN A 398 -23.23 -1.27 -12.52
CA GLN A 398 -24.51 -0.86 -13.11
C GLN A 398 -24.52 0.65 -13.40
N THR A 399 -23.97 1.47 -12.47
CA THR A 399 -23.83 2.92 -12.64
C THR A 399 -22.86 3.25 -13.76
N VAL A 400 -21.68 2.57 -13.85
CA VAL A 400 -20.75 2.72 -14.98
C VAL A 400 -21.44 2.41 -16.31
N ARG A 401 -22.16 1.27 -16.37
CA ARG A 401 -22.91 0.85 -17.58
C ARG A 401 -23.91 1.91 -18.03
N ARG A 402 -24.69 2.48 -17.10
CA ARG A 402 -25.66 3.53 -17.41
C ARG A 402 -24.95 4.78 -17.95
N ILE A 403 -23.93 5.28 -17.25
CA ILE A 403 -23.16 6.47 -17.65
C ILE A 403 -22.51 6.28 -19.03
N ALA A 404 -21.98 5.09 -19.31
CA ALA A 404 -21.38 4.76 -20.59
C ALA A 404 -22.43 4.67 -21.71
N GLY A 405 -23.59 4.06 -21.41
CA GLY A 405 -24.67 3.85 -22.38
C GLY A 405 -25.34 5.14 -22.82
N ASP A 406 -25.65 6.03 -21.89
CA ASP A 406 -26.29 7.32 -22.17
C ASP A 406 -25.27 8.44 -22.50
N ARG A 407 -23.96 8.15 -22.34
CA ARG A 407 -22.86 9.10 -22.55
C ARG A 407 -22.99 10.40 -21.74
N SER A 408 -23.63 10.35 -20.59
CA SER A 408 -23.87 11.53 -19.74
C SER A 408 -22.57 12.23 -19.30
N TYR A 409 -21.44 11.51 -19.35
CA TYR A 409 -20.10 12.06 -19.10
C TYR A 409 -19.59 13.00 -20.18
N ALA A 410 -20.14 12.95 -21.42
CA ALA A 410 -19.60 13.70 -22.57
C ALA A 410 -19.69 15.23 -22.44
N SER A 411 -20.61 15.71 -21.57
CA SER A 411 -20.74 17.14 -21.27
C SER A 411 -19.75 17.64 -20.22
N LEU A 412 -19.03 16.75 -19.55
CA LEU A 412 -18.07 17.11 -18.50
C LEU A 412 -16.76 17.59 -19.11
N ALA A 413 -16.12 18.56 -18.45
CA ALA A 413 -14.88 19.14 -18.95
C ALA A 413 -13.76 18.09 -19.03
N ALA A 414 -13.07 18.04 -20.16
CA ALA A 414 -11.89 17.20 -20.33
C ALA A 414 -10.68 17.69 -19.51
N ARG A 415 -10.76 18.89 -18.91
CA ARG A 415 -9.68 19.46 -18.10
C ARG A 415 -9.65 18.78 -16.73
N ARG A 416 -8.53 18.11 -16.45
CA ARG A 416 -8.30 17.41 -15.18
C ARG A 416 -8.20 18.40 -14.02
N SER A 417 -8.87 18.10 -12.90
CA SER A 417 -8.62 18.73 -11.61
C SER A 417 -7.27 18.23 -11.03
N ARG A 418 -6.78 18.87 -9.94
CA ARG A 418 -5.57 18.42 -9.24
C ARG A 418 -5.81 17.15 -8.43
N VAL A 419 -7.06 16.85 -8.11
CA VAL A 419 -7.47 15.70 -7.30
C VAL A 419 -8.51 14.94 -8.11
N THR A 420 -8.38 13.61 -8.13
CA THR A 420 -9.32 12.68 -8.78
C THR A 420 -10.58 12.52 -7.96
#